data_a72dfbf71521430639cf8e7539b48b11
#
_entry.id   a72dfbf71521430639cf8e7539b48b11
#
_cell.length_a   1.000
_cell.length_b   1.000
_cell.length_c   1.000
_cell.angle_alpha   90.00
_cell.angle_beta   90.00
_cell.angle_gamma   90.00
#
_symmetry.space_group_name_H-M   'P 1'
#
loop_
_entity.id
_entity.type
_entity.pdbx_description
1 polymer ?
#
loop_
_entity_poly.entity_id
_entity_poly.type
_entity_poly.pdbx_seq_one_letter_code
_entity_poly.pdbx_strand_id
1 'polypeptide(L)'
;MNAQPKTIVSLVPPFTRETAILKVRAVEDNWNSRDPERVSRGYSMDCYWRNRSEFLRGRAEVIEFLNRKWSEELEYRLIKEIWAFDETRIAVRFAYESHDKSGQWHRSYGNENWEFDAAGLSKIRHASINDLSIKEHDRLFRWPLGRRPDEHPGLTELGL
;
A
#
# COMPACT_ATOMS: atom_id res chain seq x y z
N MET A 1 -0.54 17.91 -34.62
CA MET A 1 -1.30 17.22 -33.55
C MET A 1 -0.86 17.81 -32.24
N ASN A 2 -1.68 18.67 -31.63
CA ASN A 2 -1.38 19.27 -30.33
C ASN A 2 -1.66 18.24 -29.25
N ALA A 3 -0.60 17.69 -28.64
CA ALA A 3 -0.73 16.92 -27.39
C ALA A 3 -1.21 17.91 -26.32
N GLN A 4 -2.42 17.72 -25.81
CA GLN A 4 -2.88 18.47 -24.65
C GLN A 4 -1.95 18.16 -23.47
N PRO A 5 -1.55 19.18 -22.69
CA PRO A 5 -0.74 18.93 -21.50
C PRO A 5 -1.54 18.03 -20.54
N LYS A 6 -0.96 16.89 -20.16
CA LYS A 6 -1.54 16.05 -19.09
C LYS A 6 -1.62 16.91 -17.83
N THR A 7 -2.82 17.23 -17.41
CA THR A 7 -3.05 17.92 -16.15
C THR A 7 -2.44 17.07 -15.03
N ILE A 8 -1.42 17.58 -14.36
CA ILE A 8 -0.84 16.92 -13.18
C ILE A 8 -1.86 17.05 -12.07
N VAL A 9 -2.55 15.95 -11.74
CA VAL A 9 -3.50 15.91 -10.64
C VAL A 9 -2.71 15.92 -9.34
N SER A 10 -2.94 16.92 -8.49
CA SER A 10 -2.32 17.00 -7.18
C SER A 10 -2.98 16.00 -6.21
N LEU A 11 -2.19 15.12 -5.61
CA LEU A 11 -2.64 14.11 -4.64
C LEU A 11 -2.42 14.57 -3.19
N VAL A 12 -2.84 15.80 -2.90
CA VAL A 12 -2.72 16.42 -1.56
C VAL A 12 -4.11 16.77 -1.01
N PRO A 13 -4.27 16.89 0.32
CA PRO A 13 -5.50 17.39 0.92
C PRO A 13 -5.88 18.80 0.41
N PRO A 14 -7.18 19.14 0.37
CA PRO A 14 -8.32 18.27 0.69
C PRO A 14 -8.59 17.26 -0.42
N PHE A 15 -8.85 16.02 -0.03
CA PHE A 15 -9.18 14.97 -1.00
C PHE A 15 -10.61 15.07 -1.50
N THR A 16 -10.78 14.82 -2.79
CA THR A 16 -12.06 14.43 -3.41
C THR A 16 -12.08 12.90 -3.55
N ARG A 17 -13.24 12.34 -3.90
CA ARG A 17 -13.30 10.88 -4.19
C ARG A 17 -12.30 10.46 -5.26
N GLU A 18 -12.20 11.22 -6.33
CA GLU A 18 -11.27 10.95 -7.41
C GLU A 18 -9.81 10.97 -6.95
N THR A 19 -9.40 12.04 -6.28
CA THR A 19 -8.01 12.18 -5.82
C THR A 19 -7.67 11.19 -4.71
N ALA A 20 -8.62 10.82 -3.86
CA ALA A 20 -8.44 9.77 -2.86
C ALA A 20 -8.20 8.39 -3.51
N ILE A 21 -8.98 8.03 -4.53
CA ILE A 21 -8.78 6.79 -5.31
C ILE A 21 -7.40 6.76 -5.96
N LEU A 22 -7.00 7.86 -6.60
CA LEU A 22 -5.68 7.98 -7.22
C LEU A 22 -4.55 7.90 -6.18
N LYS A 23 -4.75 8.49 -4.99
CA LYS A 23 -3.80 8.40 -3.88
C LYS A 23 -3.62 6.96 -3.41
N VAL A 24 -4.69 6.22 -3.23
CA VAL A 24 -4.65 4.80 -2.85
C VAL A 24 -3.85 3.99 -3.88
N ARG A 25 -4.09 4.21 -5.19
CA ARG A 25 -3.35 3.53 -6.25
C ARG A 25 -1.87 3.91 -6.25
N ALA A 26 -1.53 5.18 -6.05
CA ALA A 26 -0.14 5.62 -5.97
C ALA A 26 0.60 4.98 -4.78
N VAL A 27 -0.05 4.83 -3.64
CA VAL A 27 0.51 4.14 -2.48
C VAL A 27 0.69 2.64 -2.76
N GLU A 28 -0.29 1.98 -3.38
CA GLU A 28 -0.16 0.58 -3.81
C GLU A 28 1.05 0.40 -4.73
N ASP A 29 1.21 1.27 -5.74
CA ASP A 29 2.32 1.21 -6.68
C ASP A 29 3.69 1.38 -6.00
N ASN A 30 3.78 2.30 -5.02
CA ASN A 30 4.99 2.49 -4.23
C ASN A 30 5.35 1.23 -3.43
N TRP A 31 4.38 0.63 -2.75
CA TRP A 31 4.61 -0.58 -1.95
C TRP A 31 4.97 -1.78 -2.82
N ASN A 32 4.36 -1.92 -3.99
CA ASN A 32 4.70 -2.97 -4.94
C ASN A 32 6.12 -2.82 -5.55
N SER A 33 6.74 -1.65 -5.42
CA SER A 33 8.16 -1.48 -5.79
C SER A 33 9.10 -2.25 -4.86
N ARG A 34 8.67 -2.53 -3.64
CA ARG A 34 9.47 -3.15 -2.57
C ARG A 34 10.77 -2.39 -2.31
N ASP A 35 10.75 -1.09 -2.51
CA ASP A 35 11.86 -0.18 -2.25
C ASP A 35 11.57 0.64 -0.99
N PRO A 36 12.23 0.34 0.17
CA PRO A 36 11.99 1.01 1.43
C PRO A 36 12.21 2.53 1.37
N GLU A 37 13.22 2.98 0.65
CA GLU A 37 13.52 4.40 0.48
C GLU A 37 12.40 5.10 -0.31
N ARG A 38 11.95 4.50 -1.39
CA ARG A 38 10.85 5.02 -2.20
C ARG A 38 9.56 5.11 -1.39
N VAL A 39 9.21 4.07 -0.65
CA VAL A 39 8.00 4.05 0.19
C VAL A 39 8.10 5.09 1.29
N SER A 40 9.25 5.21 1.95
CA SER A 40 9.44 6.15 3.06
C SER A 40 9.20 7.60 2.67
N ARG A 41 9.49 7.98 1.43
CA ARG A 41 9.25 9.34 0.92
C ARG A 41 7.78 9.75 0.86
N GLY A 42 6.85 8.82 0.93
CA GLY A 42 5.42 9.07 1.05
C GLY A 42 4.95 9.44 2.45
N TYR A 43 5.84 9.40 3.44
CA TYR A 43 5.55 9.68 4.84
C TYR A 43 6.27 10.94 5.32
N SER A 44 5.67 11.65 6.29
CA SER A 44 6.35 12.79 6.92
C SER A 44 7.58 12.33 7.70
N MET A 45 8.53 13.26 7.94
CA MET A 45 9.79 12.94 8.64
C MET A 45 9.56 12.39 10.06
N ASP A 46 8.50 12.86 10.71
CA ASP A 46 8.08 12.51 12.07
C ASP A 46 6.84 11.59 12.09
N CYS A 47 6.57 10.87 11.00
CA CYS A 47 5.40 10.02 10.88
C CYS A 47 5.29 9.01 12.02
N TYR A 48 4.05 8.62 12.28
CA TYR A 48 3.73 7.62 13.29
C TYR A 48 3.00 6.43 12.67
N TRP A 49 3.47 5.21 12.95
CA TRP A 49 2.83 3.98 12.51
C TRP A 49 2.48 3.08 13.69
N ARG A 50 1.37 2.40 13.55
CA ARG A 50 1.13 1.10 14.17
C ARG A 50 0.93 0.08 13.04
N ASN A 51 1.80 -0.89 12.96
CA ASN A 51 1.66 -2.02 12.04
C ASN A 51 1.47 -3.29 12.86
N ARG A 52 0.29 -3.89 12.81
CA ARG A 52 -0.10 -4.97 13.75
C ARG A 52 0.01 -4.46 15.20
N SER A 53 0.94 -4.98 15.97
CA SER A 53 1.27 -4.55 17.34
C SER A 53 2.61 -3.80 17.45
N GLU A 54 3.27 -3.52 16.34
CA GLU A 54 4.54 -2.80 16.28
C GLU A 54 4.30 -1.30 16.05
N PHE A 55 4.95 -0.47 16.84
CA PHE A 55 4.86 0.99 16.77
C PHE A 55 6.16 1.57 16.24
N LEU A 56 6.07 2.46 15.25
CA LEU A 56 7.22 3.07 14.58
C LEU A 56 7.09 4.59 14.58
N ARG A 57 8.22 5.27 14.66
CA ARG A 57 8.31 6.73 14.56
C ARG A 57 9.38 7.17 13.58
N GLY A 58 8.96 7.99 12.61
CA GLY A 58 9.85 8.59 11.63
C GLY A 58 10.30 7.65 10.51
N ARG A 59 10.80 8.25 9.44
CA ARG A 59 11.20 7.53 8.23
C ARG A 59 12.29 6.48 8.46
N ALA A 60 13.23 6.73 9.37
CA ALA A 60 14.32 5.79 9.62
C ALA A 60 13.79 4.44 10.12
N GLU A 61 12.88 4.45 11.10
CA GLU A 61 12.25 3.22 11.60
C GLU A 61 11.36 2.56 10.55
N VAL A 62 10.68 3.35 9.71
CA VAL A 62 9.90 2.84 8.58
C VAL A 62 10.79 2.09 7.58
N ILE A 63 11.93 2.65 7.21
CA ILE A 63 12.90 2.01 6.30
C ILE A 63 13.42 0.71 6.90
N GLU A 64 13.80 0.70 8.16
CA GLU A 64 14.27 -0.50 8.87
C GLU A 64 13.18 -1.60 8.89
N PHE A 65 11.95 -1.23 9.21
CA PHE A 65 10.80 -2.14 9.17
C PHE A 65 10.58 -2.74 7.77
N LEU A 66 10.61 -1.91 6.73
CA LEU A 66 10.37 -2.35 5.35
C LEU A 66 11.51 -3.24 4.82
N ASN A 67 12.76 -2.96 5.20
CA ASN A 67 13.90 -3.83 4.89
C ASN A 67 13.70 -5.23 5.49
N ARG A 68 13.29 -5.31 6.76
CA ARG A 68 12.99 -6.59 7.41
C ARG A 68 11.80 -7.28 6.75
N LYS A 69 10.71 -6.55 6.51
CA LYS A 69 9.49 -7.08 5.87
C LYS A 69 9.81 -7.77 4.55
N TRP A 70 10.46 -7.10 3.62
CA TRP A 70 10.73 -7.65 2.30
C TRP A 70 11.94 -8.59 2.21
N SER A 71 12.70 -8.74 3.28
CA SER A 71 13.65 -9.84 3.44
C SER A 71 12.97 -11.16 3.81
N GLU A 72 11.76 -11.11 4.37
CA GLU A 72 11.00 -12.26 4.85
C GLU A 72 9.79 -12.57 3.98
N GLU A 73 9.09 -11.55 3.47
CA GLU A 73 7.93 -11.68 2.60
C GLU A 73 8.35 -11.58 1.14
N LEU A 74 8.71 -12.74 0.56
CA LEU A 74 9.26 -12.84 -0.79
C LEU A 74 8.17 -12.85 -1.86
N GLU A 75 8.49 -12.38 -3.05
CA GLU A 75 7.55 -12.25 -4.18
C GLU A 75 6.27 -11.49 -3.83
N TYR A 76 6.37 -10.50 -2.98
CA TYR A 76 5.28 -9.68 -2.47
C TYR A 76 4.50 -8.96 -3.58
N ARG A 77 3.18 -9.10 -3.55
CA ARG A 77 2.22 -8.41 -4.42
C ARG A 77 1.03 -7.94 -3.61
N LEU A 78 0.68 -6.67 -3.77
CA LEU A 78 -0.31 -5.97 -2.97
C LEU A 78 -1.41 -5.37 -3.85
N ILE A 79 -2.66 -5.47 -3.37
CA ILE A 79 -3.79 -4.71 -3.90
C ILE A 79 -4.42 -3.93 -2.76
N LYS A 80 -4.63 -2.62 -2.99
CA LYS A 80 -5.35 -1.74 -2.08
C LYS A 80 -6.63 -1.23 -2.71
N GLU A 81 -7.64 -1.00 -1.88
CA GLU A 81 -8.92 -0.45 -2.31
C GLU A 81 -9.44 0.54 -1.28
N ILE A 82 -9.88 1.71 -1.73
CA ILE A 82 -10.45 2.71 -0.84
C ILE A 82 -11.73 2.19 -0.19
N TRP A 83 -11.88 2.45 1.12
CA TRP A 83 -13.11 2.16 1.84
C TRP A 83 -13.91 3.43 2.14
N ALA A 84 -13.25 4.46 2.67
CA ALA A 84 -13.84 5.75 2.98
C ALA A 84 -12.76 6.84 2.96
N PHE A 85 -13.18 8.09 2.91
CA PHE A 85 -12.27 9.25 2.99
C PHE A 85 -12.99 10.47 3.55
N ASP A 86 -12.20 11.40 4.07
CA ASP A 86 -12.57 12.79 4.32
C ASP A 86 -11.51 13.73 3.71
N GLU A 87 -11.49 14.99 4.09
CA GLU A 87 -10.58 15.98 3.51
C GLU A 87 -9.09 15.62 3.69
N THR A 88 -8.73 14.97 4.80
CA THR A 88 -7.32 14.68 5.17
C THR A 88 -7.02 13.21 5.45
N ARG A 89 -8.05 12.35 5.49
CA ARG A 89 -7.95 10.96 5.90
C ARG A 89 -8.47 10.02 4.83
N ILE A 90 -7.85 8.85 4.73
CA ILE A 90 -8.31 7.78 3.85
C ILE A 90 -8.28 6.46 4.62
N ALA A 91 -9.42 5.76 4.63
CA ALA A 91 -9.51 4.40 5.11
C ALA A 91 -9.42 3.42 3.94
N VAL A 92 -8.63 2.37 4.08
CA VAL A 92 -8.26 1.45 3.01
C VAL A 92 -8.40 0.02 3.50
N ARG A 93 -8.91 -0.86 2.65
CA ARG A 93 -8.73 -2.30 2.80
C ARG A 93 -7.68 -2.79 1.80
N PHE A 94 -6.97 -3.84 2.16
CA PHE A 94 -5.94 -4.39 1.29
C PHE A 94 -5.77 -5.89 1.50
N ALA A 95 -5.17 -6.52 0.52
CA ALA A 95 -4.62 -7.86 0.65
C ALA A 95 -3.28 -7.93 -0.06
N TYR A 96 -2.39 -8.78 0.42
CA TYR A 96 -1.16 -9.08 -0.28
C TYR A 96 -0.82 -10.57 -0.22
N GLU A 97 -0.12 -11.04 -1.21
CA GLU A 97 0.42 -12.39 -1.25
C GLU A 97 1.95 -12.33 -1.22
N SER A 98 2.54 -13.25 -0.49
CA SER A 98 3.98 -13.45 -0.41
C SER A 98 4.28 -14.88 0.05
N HIS A 99 5.50 -15.34 -0.12
CA HIS A 99 5.96 -16.57 0.51
C HIS A 99 7.14 -16.30 1.45
N ASP A 100 7.30 -17.14 2.44
CA ASP A 100 8.47 -17.10 3.32
C ASP A 100 9.68 -17.85 2.73
N LYS A 101 10.78 -17.88 3.46
CA LYS A 101 12.02 -18.56 3.04
C LYS A 101 11.88 -20.08 2.90
N SER A 102 10.85 -20.67 3.52
CA SER A 102 10.53 -22.09 3.35
C SER A 102 9.72 -22.40 2.09
N GLY A 103 9.23 -21.35 1.40
CA GLY A 103 8.35 -21.47 0.25
C GLY A 103 6.86 -21.56 0.62
N GLN A 104 6.50 -21.39 1.89
CA GLN A 104 5.10 -21.35 2.30
C GLN A 104 4.46 -20.04 1.87
N TRP A 105 3.42 -20.13 1.05
CA TRP A 105 2.62 -18.97 0.62
C TRP A 105 1.61 -18.55 1.67
N HIS A 106 1.39 -17.24 1.73
CA HIS A 106 0.41 -16.58 2.59
C HIS A 106 -0.38 -15.56 1.79
N ARG A 107 -1.65 -15.40 2.14
CA ARG A 107 -2.44 -14.22 1.79
C ARG A 107 -2.79 -13.49 3.07
N SER A 108 -2.43 -12.22 3.13
CA SER A 108 -2.66 -11.37 4.29
C SER A 108 -3.75 -10.36 3.96
N TYR A 109 -4.74 -10.24 4.83
CA TYR A 109 -5.86 -9.32 4.71
C TYR A 109 -5.70 -8.22 5.73
N GLY A 110 -5.88 -6.97 5.30
CA GLY A 110 -5.71 -5.84 6.19
C GLY A 110 -6.71 -4.72 5.97
N ASN A 111 -6.86 -3.93 7.02
CA ASN A 111 -7.51 -2.63 7.01
C ASN A 111 -6.54 -1.62 7.58
N GLU A 112 -6.46 -0.45 6.96
CA GLU A 112 -5.59 0.60 7.44
C GLU A 112 -6.24 1.98 7.34
N ASN A 113 -5.82 2.85 8.23
CA ASN A 113 -6.24 4.23 8.30
C ASN A 113 -5.03 5.13 8.06
N TRP A 114 -5.19 6.13 7.20
CA TRP A 114 -4.17 7.13 6.91
C TRP A 114 -4.65 8.52 7.27
N GLU A 115 -3.76 9.34 7.79
CA GLU A 115 -3.95 10.78 7.91
C GLU A 115 -2.77 11.49 7.24
N PHE A 116 -3.06 12.52 6.43
CA PHE A 116 -2.09 13.24 5.62
C PHE A 116 -1.90 14.67 6.11
N ASP A 117 -0.70 15.19 5.91
CA ASP A 117 -0.42 16.62 6.05
C ASP A 117 -0.79 17.40 4.78
N ALA A 118 -0.65 18.73 4.82
CA ALA A 118 -0.97 19.60 3.69
C ALA A 118 -0.08 19.36 2.45
N ALA A 119 1.09 18.77 2.62
CA ALA A 119 2.00 18.40 1.53
C ALA A 119 1.64 17.04 0.91
N GLY A 120 0.62 16.34 1.43
CA GLY A 120 0.20 15.02 0.96
C GLY A 120 1.07 13.88 1.47
N LEU A 121 1.88 14.11 2.49
CA LEU A 121 2.65 13.08 3.17
C LEU A 121 1.81 12.45 4.29
N SER A 122 1.83 11.12 4.37
CA SER A 122 1.16 10.42 5.46
C SER A 122 1.89 10.66 6.77
N LYS A 123 1.21 11.25 7.73
CA LYS A 123 1.74 11.50 9.09
C LYS A 123 1.33 10.43 10.10
N ILE A 124 0.22 9.73 9.85
CA ILE A 124 -0.30 8.66 10.70
C ILE A 124 -0.71 7.49 9.81
N ARG A 125 -0.31 6.29 10.20
CA ARG A 125 -0.79 5.03 9.61
C ARG A 125 -1.08 4.02 10.70
N HIS A 126 -2.30 3.49 10.74
CA HIS A 126 -2.67 2.36 11.57
C HIS A 126 -3.08 1.19 10.69
N ALA A 127 -2.44 0.05 10.82
CA ALA A 127 -2.75 -1.15 10.04
C ALA A 127 -2.97 -2.36 10.94
N SER A 128 -4.12 -3.01 10.74
CA SER A 128 -4.45 -4.31 11.34
C SER A 128 -4.47 -5.35 10.24
N ILE A 129 -3.82 -6.50 10.46
CA ILE A 129 -3.55 -7.50 9.42
C ILE A 129 -3.77 -8.90 9.99
N ASN A 130 -4.47 -9.73 9.22
CA ASN A 130 -4.65 -11.16 9.48
C ASN A 130 -3.99 -11.98 8.38
N ASP A 131 -3.27 -13.02 8.74
CA ASP A 131 -2.58 -13.89 7.79
C ASP A 131 -3.32 -15.21 7.61
N LEU A 132 -3.32 -15.70 6.37
CA LEU A 132 -3.83 -17.01 5.98
C LEU A 132 -2.76 -17.74 5.19
N SER A 133 -2.35 -18.93 5.65
CA SER A 133 -1.52 -19.82 4.84
C SER A 133 -2.35 -20.38 3.68
N ILE A 134 -1.82 -20.29 2.48
CA ILE A 134 -2.45 -20.77 1.24
C ILE A 134 -1.51 -21.71 0.50
N LYS A 135 -2.07 -22.49 -0.42
CA LYS A 135 -1.27 -23.27 -1.37
C LYS A 135 -0.84 -22.37 -2.53
N GLU A 136 0.26 -22.73 -3.17
CA GLU A 136 0.76 -21.95 -4.33
C GLU A 136 -0.29 -21.82 -5.43
N HIS A 137 -1.06 -22.88 -5.70
CA HIS A 137 -2.11 -22.86 -6.73
C HIS A 137 -3.36 -22.03 -6.34
N ASP A 138 -3.52 -21.66 -5.07
CA ASP A 138 -4.61 -20.79 -4.61
C ASP A 138 -4.27 -19.29 -4.72
N ARG A 139 -3.08 -18.95 -5.21
CA ARG A 139 -2.68 -17.57 -5.43
C ARG A 139 -3.57 -16.88 -6.47
N LEU A 140 -3.94 -15.64 -6.18
CA LEU A 140 -4.74 -14.78 -7.05
C LEU A 140 -3.94 -13.63 -7.66
N PHE A 141 -2.79 -13.28 -7.04
CA PHE A 141 -1.95 -12.15 -7.42
C PHE A 141 -0.79 -12.63 -8.27
N ARG A 142 -0.99 -12.71 -9.61
CA ARG A 142 -0.09 -13.40 -10.53
C ARG A 142 0.53 -12.52 -11.62
N TRP A 143 0.56 -11.20 -11.42
CA TRP A 143 1.30 -10.34 -12.35
C TRP A 143 2.81 -10.41 -12.08
N PRO A 144 3.68 -10.04 -13.06
CA PRO A 144 5.12 -9.90 -12.82
C PRO A 144 5.40 -8.96 -11.65
N LEU A 145 6.46 -9.22 -10.89
CA LEU A 145 6.83 -8.39 -9.74
C LEU A 145 6.90 -6.90 -10.11
N GLY A 146 6.42 -6.07 -9.21
CA GLY A 146 6.32 -4.63 -9.40
C GLY A 146 4.88 -4.15 -9.47
N ARG A 147 4.67 -3.06 -10.19
CA ARG A 147 3.36 -2.42 -10.31
C ARG A 147 2.30 -3.38 -10.87
N ARG A 148 1.13 -3.41 -10.21
CA ARG A 148 -0.02 -4.16 -10.70
C ARG A 148 -0.50 -3.57 -12.04
N PRO A 149 -0.72 -4.38 -13.10
CA PRO A 149 -1.31 -3.92 -14.35
C PRO A 149 -2.69 -3.29 -14.13
N ASP A 150 -3.04 -2.28 -14.93
CA ASP A 150 -4.32 -1.57 -14.77
C ASP A 150 -5.53 -2.47 -15.04
N GLU A 151 -5.38 -3.45 -15.93
CA GLU A 151 -6.40 -4.44 -16.28
C GLU A 151 -6.53 -5.59 -15.27
N HIS A 152 -5.59 -5.73 -14.32
CA HIS A 152 -5.69 -6.77 -13.29
C HIS A 152 -6.82 -6.45 -12.31
N PRO A 153 -7.72 -7.42 -12.02
CA PRO A 153 -8.85 -7.19 -11.14
C PRO A 153 -8.44 -6.70 -9.75
N GLY A 154 -9.27 -5.84 -9.16
CA GLY A 154 -9.12 -5.39 -7.77
C GLY A 154 -9.70 -6.38 -6.77
N LEU A 155 -9.69 -6.01 -5.48
CA LEU A 155 -10.16 -6.90 -4.41
C LEU A 155 -11.64 -7.26 -4.56
N THR A 156 -12.48 -6.27 -4.86
CA THR A 156 -13.92 -6.49 -5.06
C THR A 156 -14.20 -7.50 -6.18
N GLU A 157 -13.52 -7.36 -7.32
CA GLU A 157 -13.69 -8.27 -8.46
C GLU A 157 -13.15 -9.67 -8.21
N LEU A 158 -12.13 -9.78 -7.34
CA LEU A 158 -11.58 -11.07 -6.90
C LEU A 158 -12.41 -11.74 -5.81
N GLY A 159 -13.41 -11.06 -5.26
CA GLY A 159 -14.23 -11.56 -4.16
C GLY A 159 -13.52 -11.58 -2.80
N LEU A 160 -12.54 -10.70 -2.63
CA LEU A 160 -11.72 -10.58 -1.42
C LEU A 160 -12.20 -9.41 -0.54
#